data_761fadc57af3c0478ddbfbda52449c9d
#
_entry.id   761fadc57af3c0478ddbfbda52449c9d
#
_cell.length_a   1.000
_cell.length_b   1.000
_cell.length_c   1.000
_cell.angle_alpha   90.00
_cell.angle_beta   90.00
_cell.angle_gamma   90.00
#
_symmetry.space_group_name_H-M   'P 1'
#
loop_
_entity.id
_entity.type
_entity.pdbx_description
1 polymer ?
#
loop_
_entity_poly.entity_id
_entity_poly.type
_entity_poly.pdbx_seq_one_letter_code
_entity_poly.pdbx_strand_id
1 'polypeptide(L)'
;MIKEILLLHHSHTDIGYTSPQPVIFELHKRYIEEAIELAEKNASNELNCQFKWTCEVTGMTMDWWKNTTPQYRKRFLKLHHKGLIDVAGCKWHMTPLMDHQMIIENLEPITFLRKEGMKINYAMDCDINGVPWGMVDALLDFNIKGFSMAINEFYGHALKPWPSGFYWQSPTKRKLLAYNGPIYGATAGHFLKIPFSISGTKKTIENF
;
A
#
# COMPACT_ATOMS: atom_id res chain seq x y z
N MET A 1 17.81 9.59 19.30
CA MET A 1 16.45 9.77 19.86
C MET A 1 15.46 9.87 18.70
N ILE A 2 14.45 8.99 18.65
CA ILE A 2 13.36 9.02 17.64
C ILE A 2 12.54 10.28 17.87
N LYS A 3 12.30 11.05 16.80
CA LYS A 3 11.52 12.30 16.87
C LYS A 3 10.10 12.14 16.34
N GLU A 4 9.90 11.19 15.45
CA GLU A 4 8.62 10.99 14.77
C GLU A 4 8.44 9.53 14.39
N ILE A 5 7.23 9.02 14.51
CA ILE A 5 6.81 7.69 14.05
C ILE A 5 5.67 7.88 13.07
N LEU A 6 5.86 7.46 11.83
CA LEU A 6 4.84 7.49 10.78
C LEU A 6 4.16 6.11 10.72
N LEU A 7 2.85 6.09 10.93
CA LEU A 7 2.04 4.89 10.83
C LEU A 7 1.29 4.88 9.50
N LEU A 8 1.60 3.90 8.66
CA LEU A 8 0.89 3.65 7.40
C LEU A 8 -0.08 2.49 7.58
N HIS A 9 -1.36 2.83 7.69
CA HIS A 9 -2.40 1.81 7.82
C HIS A 9 -2.78 1.26 6.45
N HIS A 10 -2.70 -0.04 6.30
CA HIS A 10 -3.20 -0.80 5.15
C HIS A 10 -3.58 -2.21 5.63
N SER A 11 -4.19 -3.01 4.78
CA SER A 11 -4.39 -4.44 5.05
C SER A 11 -3.71 -5.26 3.97
N HIS A 12 -2.95 -6.24 4.40
CA HIS A 12 -2.39 -7.27 3.55
C HIS A 12 -3.14 -8.57 3.79
N THR A 13 -3.72 -9.16 2.74
CA THR A 13 -4.51 -10.37 2.85
C THR A 13 -4.34 -11.20 1.58
N ASP A 14 -3.76 -12.37 1.72
CA ASP A 14 -3.53 -13.30 0.60
C ASP A 14 -4.84 -13.78 -0.01
N ILE A 15 -4.92 -13.68 -1.34
CA ILE A 15 -6.11 -14.08 -2.09
C ILE A 15 -6.04 -15.58 -2.40
N GLY A 16 -6.85 -16.35 -1.69
CA GLY A 16 -6.92 -17.81 -1.84
C GLY A 16 -6.05 -18.58 -0.83
N TYR A 17 -5.05 -17.95 -0.21
CA TYR A 17 -4.26 -18.57 0.87
C TYR A 17 -4.93 -18.37 2.24
N THR A 18 -5.26 -17.13 2.59
CA THR A 18 -5.93 -16.81 3.87
C THR A 18 -7.37 -17.34 3.90
N SER A 19 -8.09 -17.23 2.78
CA SER A 19 -9.46 -17.71 2.60
C SER A 19 -9.79 -17.83 1.10
N PRO A 20 -10.88 -18.51 0.72
CA PRO A 20 -11.34 -18.57 -0.66
C PRO A 20 -11.46 -17.17 -1.28
N GLN A 21 -11.08 -17.04 -2.54
CA GLN A 21 -11.02 -15.74 -3.25
C GLN A 21 -12.29 -14.90 -3.09
N PRO A 22 -13.53 -15.41 -3.26
CA PRO A 22 -14.75 -14.61 -3.09
C PRO A 22 -14.87 -13.98 -1.69
N VAL A 23 -14.43 -14.73 -0.64
CA VAL A 23 -14.44 -14.23 0.74
C VAL A 23 -13.47 -13.07 0.91
N ILE A 24 -12.28 -13.18 0.31
CA ILE A 24 -11.27 -12.11 0.38
C ILE A 24 -11.76 -10.85 -0.35
N PHE A 25 -12.40 -10.98 -1.51
CA PHE A 25 -12.98 -9.84 -2.22
C PHE A 25 -14.03 -9.11 -1.36
N GLU A 26 -14.92 -9.84 -0.70
CA GLU A 26 -15.91 -9.24 0.21
C GLU A 26 -15.26 -8.61 1.46
N LEU A 27 -14.20 -9.20 2.00
CA LEU A 27 -13.45 -8.60 3.11
C LEU A 27 -12.80 -7.28 2.70
N HIS A 28 -12.11 -7.21 1.57
CA HIS A 28 -11.49 -5.98 1.09
C HIS A 28 -12.51 -4.87 0.81
N LYS A 29 -13.67 -5.22 0.29
CA LYS A 29 -14.78 -4.29 0.15
C LYS A 29 -15.16 -3.67 1.50
N ARG A 30 -15.33 -4.48 2.54
CA ARG A 30 -15.62 -4.00 3.90
C ARG A 30 -14.49 -3.14 4.45
N TYR A 31 -13.23 -3.53 4.26
CA TYR A 31 -12.09 -2.74 4.73
C TYR A 31 -12.08 -1.34 4.12
N ILE A 32 -12.37 -1.21 2.82
CA ILE A 32 -12.45 0.11 2.17
C ILE A 32 -13.62 0.93 2.73
N GLU A 33 -14.79 0.33 2.92
CA GLU A 33 -15.97 1.00 3.45
C GLU A 33 -15.77 1.43 4.91
N GLU A 34 -15.22 0.56 5.76
CA GLU A 34 -14.84 0.88 7.15
C GLU A 34 -13.76 1.96 7.22
N ALA A 35 -12.76 1.93 6.32
CA ALA A 35 -11.76 2.97 6.23
C ALA A 35 -12.35 4.33 5.87
N ILE A 36 -13.36 4.38 4.98
CA ILE A 36 -14.11 5.60 4.68
C ILE A 36 -14.80 6.13 5.94
N GLU A 37 -15.50 5.28 6.67
CA GLU A 37 -16.23 5.66 7.88
C GLU A 37 -15.28 6.15 8.99
N LEU A 38 -14.17 5.44 9.20
CA LEU A 38 -13.15 5.84 10.18
C LEU A 38 -12.49 7.16 9.81
N ALA A 39 -12.15 7.34 8.52
CA ALA A 39 -11.55 8.60 8.05
C ALA A 39 -12.52 9.78 8.20
N GLU A 40 -13.80 9.61 7.91
CA GLU A 40 -14.82 10.64 8.11
C GLU A 40 -15.00 10.98 9.59
N LYS A 41 -15.12 9.97 10.45
CA LYS A 41 -15.28 10.13 11.88
C LYS A 41 -14.11 10.88 12.53
N ASN A 42 -12.91 10.69 12.02
CA ASN A 42 -11.69 11.28 12.58
C ASN A 42 -11.19 12.52 11.81
N ALA A 43 -11.91 12.97 10.77
CA ALA A 43 -11.47 14.05 9.90
C ALA A 43 -11.35 15.43 10.60
N SER A 44 -11.98 15.62 11.77
CA SER A 44 -11.89 16.83 12.59
C SER A 44 -10.77 16.81 13.62
N ASN A 45 -10.08 15.67 13.78
CA ASN A 45 -8.96 15.57 14.70
C ASN A 45 -7.78 16.42 14.21
N GLU A 46 -6.82 16.69 15.10
CA GLU A 46 -5.55 17.29 14.71
C GLU A 46 -4.89 16.49 13.59
N LEU A 47 -4.15 17.16 12.70
CA LEU A 47 -3.61 16.61 11.47
C LEU A 47 -2.83 15.29 11.69
N ASN A 48 -2.07 15.22 12.78
CA ASN A 48 -1.25 14.05 13.13
C ASN A 48 -2.05 12.93 13.82
N CYS A 49 -3.32 13.20 14.18
CA CYS A 49 -4.22 12.26 14.83
C CYS A 49 -5.37 11.81 13.91
N GLN A 50 -5.37 12.24 12.67
CA GLN A 50 -6.37 11.81 11.69
C GLN A 50 -6.10 10.37 11.26
N PHE A 51 -7.17 9.58 11.14
CA PHE A 51 -7.07 8.25 10.56
C PHE A 51 -6.77 8.36 9.06
N LYS A 52 -5.73 7.66 8.62
CA LYS A 52 -5.34 7.56 7.20
C LYS A 52 -5.27 6.10 6.80
N TRP A 53 -5.60 5.81 5.56
CA TRP A 53 -5.62 4.46 5.02
C TRP A 53 -5.02 4.40 3.62
N THR A 54 -4.28 3.35 3.33
CA THR A 54 -3.77 3.05 1.99
C THR A 54 -4.43 1.78 1.47
N CYS A 55 -5.13 1.90 0.34
CA CYS A 55 -5.54 0.73 -0.43
C CYS A 55 -4.30 0.13 -1.08
N GLU A 56 -3.88 -1.02 -0.62
CA GLU A 56 -2.58 -1.63 -0.92
C GLU A 56 -2.44 -2.04 -2.38
N VAL A 57 -3.54 -2.57 -2.98
CA VAL A 57 -3.54 -3.02 -4.37
C VAL A 57 -4.71 -2.44 -5.15
N THR A 58 -4.44 -2.06 -6.39
CA THR A 58 -5.47 -1.50 -7.27
C THR A 58 -6.49 -2.52 -7.73
N GLY A 59 -6.17 -3.82 -7.72
CA GLY A 59 -7.10 -4.88 -8.09
C GLY A 59 -8.34 -4.92 -7.21
N MET A 60 -8.16 -4.90 -5.89
CA MET A 60 -9.24 -4.85 -4.92
C MET A 60 -9.98 -3.52 -4.94
N THR A 61 -9.24 -2.42 -5.07
CA THR A 61 -9.81 -1.08 -5.18
C THR A 61 -10.71 -0.96 -6.42
N MET A 62 -10.25 -1.48 -7.56
CA MET A 62 -11.01 -1.46 -8.81
C MET A 62 -12.26 -2.35 -8.74
N ASP A 63 -12.17 -3.53 -8.12
CA ASP A 63 -13.32 -4.40 -7.92
C ASP A 63 -14.38 -3.70 -7.05
N TRP A 64 -13.98 -3.17 -5.90
CA TRP A 64 -14.86 -2.39 -5.04
C TRP A 64 -15.46 -1.20 -5.80
N TRP A 65 -14.65 -0.44 -6.54
CA TRP A 65 -15.08 0.74 -7.29
C TRP A 65 -16.17 0.41 -8.30
N LYS A 66 -16.05 -0.69 -9.02
CA LYS A 66 -17.04 -1.13 -10.01
C LYS A 66 -18.36 -1.56 -9.39
N ASN A 67 -18.30 -2.14 -8.17
CA ASN A 67 -19.46 -2.77 -7.52
C ASN A 67 -20.09 -1.92 -6.41
N THR A 68 -19.46 -0.83 -5.99
CA THR A 68 -19.99 0.04 -4.93
C THR A 68 -20.96 1.11 -5.48
N THR A 69 -21.69 1.78 -4.55
CA THR A 69 -22.66 2.81 -4.91
C THR A 69 -21.99 4.13 -5.31
N PRO A 70 -22.67 4.99 -6.13
CA PRO A 70 -22.17 6.33 -6.45
C PRO A 70 -21.91 7.18 -5.20
N GLN A 71 -22.68 6.97 -4.14
CA GLN A 71 -22.50 7.68 -2.88
C GLN A 71 -21.15 7.32 -2.21
N TYR A 72 -20.79 6.05 -2.15
CA TYR A 72 -19.51 5.60 -1.62
C TYR A 72 -18.34 6.09 -2.49
N ARG A 73 -18.46 6.06 -3.82
CA ARG A 73 -17.43 6.61 -4.71
C ARG A 73 -17.18 8.10 -4.43
N LYS A 74 -18.24 8.90 -4.24
CA LYS A 74 -18.13 10.33 -3.91
C LYS A 74 -17.44 10.56 -2.56
N ARG A 75 -17.79 9.78 -1.53
CA ARG A 75 -17.16 9.84 -0.20
C ARG A 75 -15.66 9.47 -0.29
N PHE A 76 -15.34 8.39 -0.98
CA PHE A 76 -13.97 7.96 -1.22
C PHE A 76 -13.14 9.05 -1.88
N LEU A 77 -13.58 9.61 -3.02
CA LEU A 77 -12.84 10.68 -3.72
C LEU A 77 -12.65 11.91 -2.85
N LYS A 78 -13.66 12.29 -2.05
CA LYS A 78 -13.53 13.41 -1.12
C LYS A 78 -12.41 13.19 -0.09
N LEU A 79 -12.32 11.98 0.47
CA LEU A 79 -11.28 11.62 1.44
C LEU A 79 -9.92 11.46 0.77
N HIS A 80 -9.90 10.87 -0.42
CA HIS A 80 -8.69 10.73 -1.22
C HIS A 80 -8.07 12.09 -1.58
N HIS A 81 -8.88 13.05 -2.03
CA HIS A 81 -8.40 14.40 -2.33
C HIS A 81 -7.95 15.19 -1.09
N LYS A 82 -8.42 14.79 0.10
CA LYS A 82 -7.94 15.31 1.39
C LYS A 82 -6.67 14.61 1.90
N GLY A 83 -6.18 13.57 1.24
CA GLY A 83 -5.04 12.78 1.67
C GLY A 83 -5.30 11.88 2.88
N LEU A 84 -6.57 11.53 3.13
CA LEU A 84 -6.95 10.60 4.22
C LEU A 84 -7.06 9.15 3.74
N ILE A 85 -7.36 8.94 2.46
CA ILE A 85 -7.30 7.63 1.82
C ILE A 85 -6.40 7.73 0.61
N ASP A 86 -5.45 6.82 0.47
CA ASP A 86 -4.59 6.71 -0.71
C ASP A 86 -4.74 5.36 -1.39
N VAL A 87 -4.25 5.26 -2.62
CA VAL A 87 -4.25 4.04 -3.43
C VAL A 87 -2.83 3.81 -3.93
N ALA A 88 -2.26 2.69 -3.56
CA ALA A 88 -0.96 2.27 -4.07
C ALA A 88 -1.13 1.54 -5.41
N GLY A 89 -0.28 1.88 -6.38
CA GLY A 89 -0.21 1.18 -7.66
C GLY A 89 0.19 -0.28 -7.48
N CYS A 90 0.07 -1.07 -8.52
CA CYS A 90 0.12 -2.51 -8.65
C CYS A 90 -1.27 -3.15 -8.46
N LYS A 91 -1.68 -3.91 -9.47
CA LYS A 91 -2.96 -4.64 -9.42
C LYS A 91 -2.92 -5.70 -8.35
N TRP A 92 -1.83 -6.44 -8.33
CA TRP A 92 -1.50 -7.46 -7.36
C TRP A 92 -0.04 -7.34 -6.95
N HIS A 93 0.33 -7.88 -5.81
CA HIS A 93 1.72 -8.07 -5.46
C HIS A 93 2.37 -9.04 -6.43
N MET A 94 3.56 -8.68 -6.90
CA MET A 94 4.22 -9.35 -8.01
C MET A 94 5.26 -10.35 -7.53
N THR A 95 5.50 -11.33 -8.38
CA THR A 95 6.69 -12.18 -8.29
C THR A 95 7.71 -11.74 -9.34
N PRO A 96 9.03 -11.89 -9.11
CA PRO A 96 10.06 -11.55 -10.09
C PRO A 96 10.03 -12.41 -11.38
N LEU A 97 9.15 -13.41 -11.45
CA LEU A 97 8.97 -14.27 -12.61
C LEU A 97 8.05 -13.68 -13.70
N MET A 98 7.49 -12.50 -13.48
CA MET A 98 6.65 -11.82 -14.46
C MET A 98 7.51 -11.26 -15.60
N ASP A 99 7.06 -11.48 -16.83
CA ASP A 99 7.63 -10.82 -18.01
C ASP A 99 7.17 -9.34 -18.08
N HIS A 100 7.72 -8.61 -19.06
CA HIS A 100 7.42 -7.19 -19.20
C HIS A 100 5.94 -6.91 -19.47
N GLN A 101 5.29 -7.74 -20.28
CA GLN A 101 3.86 -7.57 -20.60
C GLN A 101 3.00 -7.77 -19.35
N MET A 102 3.29 -8.79 -18.56
CA MET A 102 2.58 -9.02 -17.29
C MET A 102 2.78 -7.87 -16.30
N ILE A 103 3.97 -7.26 -16.25
CA ILE A 103 4.22 -6.07 -15.43
C ILE A 103 3.33 -4.90 -15.88
N ILE A 104 3.25 -4.64 -17.19
CA ILE A 104 2.38 -3.59 -17.73
C ILE A 104 0.91 -3.86 -17.38
N GLU A 105 0.41 -5.08 -17.59
CA GLU A 105 -0.96 -5.46 -17.23
C GLU A 105 -1.26 -5.31 -15.73
N ASN A 106 -0.25 -5.54 -14.89
CA ASN A 106 -0.37 -5.33 -13.44
C ASN A 106 -0.46 -3.82 -13.06
N LEU A 107 -0.04 -2.92 -13.95
CA LEU A 107 -0.10 -1.48 -13.74
C LEU A 107 -1.30 -0.81 -14.46
N GLU A 108 -1.94 -1.47 -15.42
CA GLU A 108 -3.08 -0.91 -16.17
C GLU A 108 -4.22 -0.34 -15.30
N PRO A 109 -4.61 -0.95 -14.16
CA PRO A 109 -5.65 -0.40 -13.31
C PRO A 109 -5.39 1.03 -12.84
N ILE A 110 -4.13 1.47 -12.78
CA ILE A 110 -3.76 2.85 -12.47
C ILE A 110 -4.41 3.81 -13.47
N THR A 111 -4.36 3.48 -14.75
CA THR A 111 -4.96 4.31 -15.82
C THR A 111 -6.47 4.41 -15.67
N PHE A 112 -7.15 3.30 -15.39
CA PHE A 112 -8.59 3.28 -15.13
C PHE A 112 -8.95 4.14 -13.92
N LEU A 113 -8.33 3.91 -12.79
CA LEU A 113 -8.65 4.62 -11.54
C LEU A 113 -8.32 6.12 -11.60
N ARG A 114 -7.29 6.49 -12.36
CA ARG A 114 -7.00 7.91 -12.64
C ARG A 114 -8.10 8.58 -13.48
N LYS A 115 -8.67 7.90 -14.45
CA LYS A 115 -9.82 8.40 -15.21
C LYS A 115 -11.06 8.58 -14.32
N GLU A 116 -11.19 7.79 -13.27
CA GLU A 116 -12.24 7.90 -12.26
C GLU A 116 -11.95 9.01 -11.21
N GLY A 117 -10.86 9.75 -11.33
CA GLY A 117 -10.52 10.91 -10.50
C GLY A 117 -9.53 10.65 -9.37
N MET A 118 -8.93 9.47 -9.30
CA MET A 118 -7.92 9.15 -8.28
C MET A 118 -6.53 9.66 -8.68
N LYS A 119 -5.75 10.09 -7.70
CA LYS A 119 -4.34 10.48 -7.87
C LYS A 119 -3.46 9.34 -7.37
N ILE A 120 -2.97 8.50 -8.26
CA ILE A 120 -2.09 7.38 -7.91
C ILE A 120 -0.66 7.75 -8.31
N ASN A 121 0.15 8.15 -7.33
CA ASN A 121 1.53 8.62 -7.53
C ASN A 121 2.58 7.63 -7.01
N TYR A 122 2.19 6.67 -6.20
CA TYR A 122 3.06 5.71 -5.55
C TYR A 122 2.56 4.30 -5.81
N ALA A 123 3.49 3.36 -5.82
CA ALA A 123 3.18 1.94 -5.91
C ALA A 123 3.77 1.18 -4.71
N MET A 124 3.16 0.08 -4.37
CA MET A 124 3.59 -0.80 -3.28
C MET A 124 3.59 -2.25 -3.76
N ASP A 125 4.61 -2.98 -3.36
CA ASP A 125 4.71 -4.42 -3.58
C ASP A 125 5.25 -5.06 -2.30
N CYS A 126 4.41 -5.79 -1.60
CA CYS A 126 4.66 -6.26 -0.25
C CYS A 126 4.56 -7.79 -0.18
N ASP A 127 5.36 -8.40 0.67
CA ASP A 127 5.41 -9.85 0.88
C ASP A 127 5.81 -10.64 -0.38
N ILE A 128 6.84 -10.17 -1.04
CA ILE A 128 7.31 -10.66 -2.32
C ILE A 128 8.72 -11.26 -2.22
N ASN A 129 9.07 -12.10 -3.19
CA ASN A 129 10.37 -12.79 -3.23
C ASN A 129 11.48 -11.90 -3.81
N GLY A 130 11.12 -10.77 -4.39
CA GLY A 130 12.01 -9.83 -5.07
C GLY A 130 11.26 -9.06 -6.14
N VAL A 131 11.92 -8.08 -6.74
CA VAL A 131 11.34 -7.21 -7.78
C VAL A 131 12.23 -7.25 -9.01
N PRO A 132 11.68 -7.50 -10.22
CA PRO A 132 12.46 -7.49 -11.44
C PRO A 132 12.93 -6.08 -11.78
N TRP A 133 14.14 -5.94 -12.26
CA TRP A 133 14.76 -4.64 -12.55
C TRP A 133 13.97 -3.78 -13.55
N GLY A 134 13.33 -4.42 -14.54
CA GLY A 134 12.48 -3.75 -15.53
C GLY A 134 11.24 -3.06 -14.94
N MET A 135 10.86 -3.40 -13.70
CA MET A 135 9.75 -2.76 -12.98
C MET A 135 9.93 -1.25 -12.85
N VAL A 136 11.17 -0.78 -12.70
CA VAL A 136 11.46 0.66 -12.55
C VAL A 136 11.03 1.45 -13.78
N ASP A 137 11.34 0.95 -14.98
CA ASP A 137 10.93 1.60 -16.24
C ASP A 137 9.40 1.58 -16.38
N ALA A 138 8.76 0.46 -16.12
CA ALA A 138 7.32 0.33 -16.19
C ALA A 138 6.61 1.29 -15.22
N LEU A 139 7.04 1.38 -13.97
CA LEU A 139 6.48 2.33 -13.00
C LEU A 139 6.62 3.78 -13.46
N LEU A 140 7.77 4.14 -14.00
CA LEU A 140 8.02 5.49 -14.53
C LEU A 140 7.15 5.81 -15.75
N ASP A 141 6.88 4.82 -16.62
CA ASP A 141 5.99 4.95 -17.77
C ASP A 141 4.53 5.21 -17.34
N PHE A 142 4.13 4.66 -16.20
CA PHE A 142 2.86 4.96 -15.55
C PHE A 142 2.90 6.23 -14.68
N ASN A 143 3.93 7.06 -14.76
CA ASN A 143 4.10 8.28 -13.97
C ASN A 143 4.03 8.04 -12.45
N ILE A 144 4.54 6.92 -11.98
CA ILE A 144 4.74 6.63 -10.56
C ILE A 144 6.00 7.36 -10.09
N LYS A 145 5.90 8.04 -8.95
CA LYS A 145 6.97 8.88 -8.38
C LYS A 145 7.79 8.18 -7.32
N GLY A 146 7.24 7.14 -6.71
CA GLY A 146 7.92 6.37 -5.71
C GLY A 146 7.34 4.97 -5.56
N PHE A 147 8.17 4.05 -5.09
CA PHE A 147 7.85 2.65 -4.95
C PHE A 147 8.29 2.14 -3.58
N SER A 148 7.38 1.53 -2.85
CA SER A 148 7.67 0.83 -1.60
C SER A 148 7.69 -0.67 -1.84
N MET A 149 8.76 -1.34 -1.42
CA MET A 149 8.87 -2.78 -1.47
C MET A 149 9.13 -3.36 -0.08
N ALA A 150 8.59 -4.55 0.15
CA ALA A 150 8.86 -5.32 1.35
C ALA A 150 9.06 -6.79 0.99
N ILE A 151 10.30 -7.23 1.07
CA ILE A 151 10.71 -8.59 0.70
C ILE A 151 10.36 -9.56 1.83
N ASN A 152 9.73 -10.68 1.47
CA ASN A 152 9.53 -11.79 2.39
C ASN A 152 10.88 -12.51 2.60
N GLU A 153 11.46 -12.35 3.78
CA GLU A 153 12.79 -12.89 4.09
C GLU A 153 12.84 -14.42 4.19
N PHE A 154 11.70 -15.11 4.18
CA PHE A 154 11.68 -16.59 4.08
C PHE A 154 12.08 -17.08 2.69
N TYR A 155 11.82 -16.30 1.64
CA TYR A 155 12.00 -16.69 0.24
C TYR A 155 12.95 -15.79 -0.54
N GLY A 156 13.29 -14.62 0.01
CA GLY A 156 14.18 -13.65 -0.59
C GLY A 156 15.05 -12.96 0.45
N HIS A 157 15.87 -12.00 -0.01
CA HIS A 157 16.69 -11.20 0.89
C HIS A 157 16.47 -9.72 0.61
N ALA A 158 16.12 -8.99 1.66
CA ALA A 158 16.04 -7.54 1.60
C ALA A 158 17.41 -6.92 1.29
N LEU A 159 17.42 -5.87 0.50
CA LEU A 159 18.62 -5.09 0.22
C LEU A 159 19.18 -4.48 1.51
N LYS A 160 20.51 -4.44 1.62
CA LYS A 160 21.17 -3.80 2.75
C LYS A 160 21.75 -2.44 2.33
N PRO A 161 21.75 -1.41 3.18
CA PRO A 161 21.20 -1.37 4.55
C PRO A 161 19.67 -1.46 4.56
N TRP A 162 19.09 -1.95 5.65
CA TRP A 162 17.66 -2.16 5.81
C TRP A 162 17.16 -1.62 7.16
N PRO A 163 16.04 -0.90 7.26
CA PRO A 163 15.28 -0.36 6.13
C PRO A 163 16.02 0.79 5.42
N SER A 164 15.73 1.05 4.15
CA SER A 164 16.43 2.10 3.41
C SER A 164 15.59 2.74 2.29
N GLY A 165 15.79 4.04 2.10
CA GLY A 165 15.33 4.78 0.93
C GLY A 165 16.48 5.04 -0.03
N PHE A 166 16.26 4.88 -1.32
CA PHE A 166 17.29 5.05 -2.35
C PHE A 166 16.68 5.41 -3.71
N TYR A 167 17.51 5.91 -4.62
CA TYR A 167 17.12 6.04 -6.02
C TYR A 167 17.50 4.77 -6.78
N TRP A 168 16.47 4.03 -7.23
CA TRP A 168 16.67 2.84 -8.02
C TRP A 168 16.79 3.20 -9.48
N GLN A 169 17.95 2.89 -10.09
CA GLN A 169 18.19 3.17 -11.49
C GLN A 169 17.74 2.01 -12.36
N SER A 170 16.95 2.31 -13.38
CA SER A 170 16.46 1.33 -14.36
C SER A 170 17.54 0.90 -15.35
N PRO A 171 17.28 -0.15 -16.16
CA PRO A 171 18.11 -0.50 -17.32
C PRO A 171 18.32 0.67 -18.29
N THR A 172 17.31 1.54 -18.46
CA THR A 172 17.37 2.74 -19.32
C THR A 172 17.97 3.96 -18.62
N LYS A 173 18.57 3.79 -17.45
CA LYS A 173 19.21 4.83 -16.62
C LYS A 173 18.26 5.88 -16.03
N ARG A 174 16.96 5.70 -16.12
CA ARG A 174 15.98 6.49 -15.39
C ARG A 174 16.02 6.14 -13.90
N LYS A 175 15.58 7.05 -13.04
CA LYS A 175 15.63 6.85 -11.58
C LYS A 175 14.26 6.99 -10.95
N LEU A 176 13.92 6.05 -10.05
CA LEU A 176 12.72 6.05 -9.25
C LEU A 176 13.11 6.09 -7.77
N LEU A 177 12.44 6.91 -6.98
CA LEU A 177 12.58 6.85 -5.53
C LEU A 177 11.99 5.52 -5.04
N ALA A 178 12.78 4.74 -4.35
CA ALA A 178 12.37 3.44 -3.81
C ALA A 178 12.63 3.38 -2.30
N TYR A 179 11.75 2.68 -1.60
CA TYR A 179 11.89 2.37 -0.20
C TYR A 179 11.84 0.85 -0.02
N ASN A 180 12.85 0.30 0.64
CA ASN A 180 12.90 -1.10 1.02
C ASN A 180 12.71 -1.18 2.53
N GLY A 181 11.53 -1.59 2.96
CA GLY A 181 11.09 -1.57 4.35
C GLY A 181 10.65 -2.92 4.90
N PRO A 182 10.18 -2.94 6.13
CA PRO A 182 9.59 -4.13 6.73
C PRO A 182 8.31 -4.53 5.98
N ILE A 183 7.99 -5.81 6.01
CA ILE A 183 6.71 -6.32 5.55
C ILE A 183 5.59 -5.81 6.46
N TYR A 184 4.35 -6.02 6.04
CA TYR A 184 3.15 -5.70 6.82
C TYR A 184 3.20 -6.28 8.26
N GLY A 185 2.35 -5.77 9.15
CA GLY A 185 2.26 -6.25 10.53
C GLY A 185 3.40 -5.79 11.45
N ALA A 186 4.27 -4.88 10.99
CA ALA A 186 5.37 -4.36 11.79
C ALA A 186 4.92 -3.74 13.12
N THR A 187 3.74 -3.14 13.15
CA THR A 187 3.15 -2.56 14.36
C THR A 187 2.48 -3.58 15.26
N ALA A 188 1.91 -4.65 14.68
CA ALA A 188 1.03 -5.56 15.42
C ALA A 188 1.73 -6.77 16.06
N GLY A 189 2.95 -7.11 15.69
CA GLY A 189 3.51 -8.31 16.24
C GLY A 189 5.00 -8.55 16.05
N HIS A 190 5.61 -8.07 14.99
CA HIS A 190 6.96 -8.51 14.65
C HIS A 190 8.07 -7.55 15.07
N PHE A 191 7.90 -6.24 14.92
CA PHE A 191 8.94 -5.27 15.24
C PHE A 191 8.65 -4.44 16.50
N LEU A 192 7.47 -3.84 16.59
CA LEU A 192 7.17 -2.93 17.67
C LEU A 192 6.46 -3.60 18.85
N LYS A 193 5.97 -4.84 18.67
CA LYS A 193 5.19 -5.57 19.69
C LYS A 193 4.11 -4.68 20.33
N ILE A 194 3.51 -3.80 19.52
CA ILE A 194 2.46 -2.89 19.99
C ILE A 194 1.21 -3.74 20.24
N PRO A 195 0.82 -3.95 21.49
CA PRO A 195 -0.42 -4.63 21.77
C PRO A 195 -1.59 -3.79 21.24
N PHE A 196 -2.67 -4.45 20.82
CA PHE A 196 -3.90 -3.83 20.29
C PHE A 196 -4.67 -3.00 21.32
N SER A 197 -3.96 -2.24 22.16
CA SER A 197 -4.54 -1.38 23.16
C SER A 197 -3.82 -0.05 23.21
N ILE A 198 -4.54 1.02 23.51
CA ILE A 198 -3.97 2.37 23.66
C ILE A 198 -2.85 2.40 24.71
N SER A 199 -3.02 1.69 25.83
CA SER A 199 -2.01 1.61 26.89
C SER A 199 -0.74 0.87 26.45
N GLY A 200 -0.89 -0.19 25.66
CA GLY A 200 0.25 -0.92 25.13
C GLY A 200 1.02 -0.14 24.09
N THR A 201 0.34 0.56 23.19
CA THR A 201 0.97 1.46 22.22
C THR A 201 1.76 2.55 22.91
N LYS A 202 1.19 3.21 23.91
CA LYS A 202 1.86 4.24 24.72
C LYS A 202 3.12 3.69 25.38
N LYS A 203 3.02 2.56 26.08
CA LYS A 203 4.17 1.90 26.73
C LYS A 203 5.28 1.51 25.75
N THR A 204 4.92 1.09 24.53
CA THR A 204 5.91 0.73 23.51
C THR A 204 6.63 1.98 23.02
N ILE A 205 5.92 3.09 22.76
CA ILE A 205 6.53 4.35 22.33
C ILE A 205 7.46 4.92 23.40
N GLU A 206 7.09 4.80 24.67
CA GLU A 206 7.93 5.25 25.80
C GLU A 206 9.25 4.46 25.95
N ASN A 207 9.30 3.22 25.43
CA ASN A 207 10.48 2.36 25.48
C ASN A 207 11.41 2.50 24.26
N PHE A 208 11.10 3.36 23.30
CA PHE A 208 11.97 3.73 22.18
C PHE A 208 12.73 5.03 22.45
#